data_98a153bdbe75727774fb7daaa4b40d9f
#
_entry.id   98a153bdbe75727774fb7daaa4b40d9f
#
_cell.length_a   1.000
_cell.length_b   1.000
_cell.length_c   1.000
_cell.angle_alpha   90.00
_cell.angle_beta   90.00
_cell.angle_gamma   90.00
#
_symmetry.space_group_name_H-M   'P 1'
#
loop_
_entity.id
_entity.type
_entity.pdbx_description
1 polymer ?
#
loop_
_entity_poly.entity_id
_entity_poly.type
_entity_poly.pdbx_seq_one_letter_code
_entity_poly.pdbx_strand_id
1 'polypeptide(L)'
;MSGPGQASTGTGAALLLRGYGPLVAFIVFFALMAAMAPTVTVDGEAAAGAGAPGQGADATGQAGGNGADGAGVGPDGTPEDPQGAEGAAGAEVSGNGDDAGGDGQSGAEGGDGDGEGNGQGGGNGGSDTTQAAADGAQACEDRELQIPGDPYSPPCVAFDGDNAGATARGVTEDEILITARTPSEPGFQDTLANLSDADISDSPADIQRTFTALVEYFNERFEFYDRELRIDFYEGQGSPTDELLGGGREAAQQDALTAADEFESFAEMNAGSEPFGDALSQQGVINIGVPFLSREWMTERRPYSWSMSTDCSIVAESAAHFAATRLQDGDATADHAGPGLEGEPRRVANVVPENPWYQQCLDAALETLAAEGADPEANISYALDLNTMSNQAANIVAQLQANDITTVICSCDPVLPVFLTARAQEQDYHPEWVVSGVGYTTEDQVGQLFQQEQWSRAFGISYDARPEPQQASLGYNAYKQVRDDEPAFSVPLIYNSLYLLALGIQGAGPNLTPETFEQGMFDYPGGTGPSGTWGFSEGNYTPTQDFREVYWDPQAASPFNNQPGTYVQPDDERYRPGELPAGPPRVP
;
A
#
# COMPACT_ATOMS: atom_id res chain seq x y z
N MET A 1 9.80 -12.51 -69.18
CA MET A 1 8.80 -11.45 -69.27
C MET A 1 8.10 -11.41 -67.95
N SER A 2 8.59 -10.55 -67.07
CA SER A 2 8.13 -10.43 -65.68
C SER A 2 7.36 -9.11 -65.55
N GLY A 3 6.10 -9.18 -65.11
CA GLY A 3 5.29 -8.00 -64.87
C GLY A 3 5.55 -7.42 -63.46
N PRO A 4 5.44 -6.11 -63.23
CA PRO A 4 5.72 -5.46 -61.98
C PRO A 4 4.55 -5.53 -61.00
N GLY A 5 4.88 -5.87 -59.74
CA GLY A 5 3.97 -5.90 -58.60
C GLY A 5 3.51 -4.49 -58.20
N GLN A 6 2.24 -4.39 -57.86
CA GLN A 6 1.62 -3.18 -57.31
C GLN A 6 2.05 -3.00 -55.86
N ALA A 7 2.61 -1.85 -55.52
CA ALA A 7 2.87 -1.40 -54.15
C ALA A 7 1.56 -0.90 -53.53
N SER A 8 1.22 -1.43 -52.35
CA SER A 8 0.07 -1.01 -51.55
C SER A 8 0.39 0.29 -50.81
N THR A 9 -0.34 1.35 -51.14
CA THR A 9 -0.35 2.63 -50.41
C THR A 9 -1.31 2.54 -49.21
N GLY A 10 -0.81 2.06 -48.06
CA GLY A 10 -1.62 1.92 -46.86
C GLY A 10 -0.94 2.38 -45.55
N THR A 11 0.17 3.12 -45.64
CA THR A 11 1.04 3.35 -44.48
C THR A 11 1.01 4.74 -43.86
N GLY A 12 0.25 5.69 -44.40
CA GLY A 12 0.21 7.06 -43.86
C GLY A 12 -0.82 7.31 -42.76
N ALA A 13 -1.98 6.68 -42.85
CA ALA A 13 -3.08 6.92 -41.91
C ALA A 13 -2.89 6.16 -40.59
N ALA A 14 -2.27 4.97 -40.63
CA ALA A 14 -2.00 4.16 -39.44
C ALA A 14 -0.87 4.75 -38.58
N LEU A 15 0.10 5.43 -39.18
CA LEU A 15 1.18 6.13 -38.46
C LEU A 15 0.69 7.44 -37.81
N LEU A 16 -0.24 8.15 -38.43
CA LEU A 16 -0.87 9.34 -37.86
C LEU A 16 -1.83 8.99 -36.71
N LEU A 17 -2.57 7.89 -36.79
CA LEU A 17 -3.40 7.40 -35.72
C LEU A 17 -2.59 6.88 -34.52
N ARG A 18 -1.41 6.31 -34.73
CA ARG A 18 -0.52 5.87 -33.64
C ARG A 18 0.16 7.04 -32.91
N GLY A 19 0.46 8.15 -33.59
CA GLY A 19 1.11 9.32 -32.98
C GLY A 19 0.16 10.30 -32.29
N TYR A 20 -1.10 10.37 -32.76
CA TYR A 20 -2.10 11.32 -32.25
C TYR A 20 -3.33 10.64 -31.64
N GLY A 21 -3.36 9.31 -31.59
CA GLY A 21 -4.44 8.52 -30.99
C GLY A 21 -4.77 8.92 -29.56
N PRO A 22 -3.78 9.05 -28.67
CA PRO A 22 -4.00 9.49 -27.29
C PRO A 22 -4.59 10.89 -27.21
N LEU A 23 -4.13 11.83 -28.05
CA LEU A 23 -4.64 13.19 -28.08
C LEU A 23 -6.10 13.26 -28.60
N VAL A 24 -6.45 12.43 -29.58
CA VAL A 24 -7.81 12.35 -30.11
C VAL A 24 -8.74 11.66 -29.10
N ALA A 25 -8.29 10.61 -28.41
CA ALA A 25 -9.05 9.98 -27.34
C ALA A 25 -9.29 10.93 -26.17
N PHE A 26 -8.29 11.72 -25.78
CA PHE A 26 -8.38 12.76 -24.76
C PHE A 26 -9.38 13.86 -25.15
N ILE A 27 -9.35 14.34 -26.39
CA ILE A 27 -10.30 15.36 -26.90
C ILE A 27 -11.73 14.78 -26.97
N VAL A 28 -11.90 13.53 -27.39
CA VAL A 28 -13.22 12.88 -27.46
C VAL A 28 -13.77 12.61 -26.05
N PHE A 29 -12.94 12.24 -25.10
CA PHE A 29 -13.32 12.05 -23.69
C PHE A 29 -13.78 13.38 -23.06
N PHE A 30 -13.04 14.48 -23.23
CA PHE A 30 -13.46 15.79 -22.74
C PHE A 30 -14.68 16.34 -23.45
N ALA A 31 -14.87 16.05 -24.74
CA ALA A 31 -16.07 16.42 -25.47
C ALA A 31 -17.30 15.61 -24.99
N LEU A 32 -17.13 14.35 -24.62
CA LEU A 32 -18.17 13.51 -24.03
C LEU A 32 -18.51 13.95 -22.60
N MET A 33 -17.51 14.28 -21.79
CA MET A 33 -17.70 14.82 -20.44
C MET A 33 -18.40 16.20 -20.49
N ALA A 34 -18.04 17.07 -21.41
CA ALA A 34 -18.73 18.35 -21.63
C ALA A 34 -20.17 18.19 -22.14
N ALA A 35 -20.46 17.10 -22.87
CA ALA A 35 -21.81 16.79 -23.36
C ALA A 35 -22.71 16.12 -22.30
N MET A 36 -22.13 15.51 -21.24
CA MET A 36 -22.84 14.90 -20.13
C MET A 36 -22.97 15.81 -18.89
N ALA A 37 -22.29 16.96 -18.87
CA ALA A 37 -22.47 17.93 -17.81
C ALA A 37 -23.92 18.47 -17.84
N PRO A 38 -24.66 18.40 -16.73
CA PRO A 38 -26.00 18.98 -16.68
C PRO A 38 -25.88 20.48 -16.94
N THR A 39 -26.51 20.97 -18.01
CA THR A 39 -26.62 22.40 -18.31
C THR A 39 -27.47 23.04 -17.22
N VAL A 40 -26.85 23.61 -16.20
CA VAL A 40 -27.50 24.57 -15.32
C VAL A 40 -27.64 25.85 -16.11
N THR A 41 -28.83 26.11 -16.63
CA THR A 41 -29.19 27.42 -17.20
C THR A 41 -29.27 28.43 -16.06
N VAL A 42 -28.24 29.21 -15.87
CA VAL A 42 -28.31 30.44 -15.08
C VAL A 42 -28.88 31.50 -16.00
N ASP A 43 -30.16 31.82 -15.83
CA ASP A 43 -30.77 33.01 -16.42
C ASP A 43 -30.12 34.23 -15.77
N GLY A 44 -29.12 34.75 -16.42
CA GLY A 44 -28.39 35.97 -16.07
C GLY A 44 -28.76 37.08 -17.03
N GLU A 45 -29.68 37.90 -16.60
CA GLU A 45 -29.99 39.17 -17.29
C GLU A 45 -28.82 40.16 -17.13
N ALA A 46 -28.23 40.53 -18.24
CA ALA A 46 -27.19 41.54 -18.29
C ALA A 46 -27.80 42.94 -18.12
N ALA A 47 -27.44 43.64 -17.03
CA ALA A 47 -27.69 45.06 -16.90
C ALA A 47 -26.35 45.83 -16.79
N ALA A 48 -25.99 46.50 -17.86
CA ALA A 48 -25.07 47.62 -17.85
C ALA A 48 -25.83 48.92 -17.55
N GLY A 49 -25.31 49.78 -16.67
CA GLY A 49 -25.81 51.15 -16.58
C GLY A 49 -25.61 51.81 -15.22
N ALA A 50 -24.74 52.81 -15.19
CA ALA A 50 -24.46 53.71 -14.08
C ALA A 50 -25.59 54.66 -13.76
N GLY A 51 -25.71 55.10 -12.49
CA GLY A 51 -26.41 56.34 -12.10
C GLY A 51 -27.19 56.26 -10.80
N ALA A 52 -26.72 56.96 -9.77
CA ALA A 52 -27.48 57.33 -8.55
C ALA A 52 -28.37 58.56 -8.78
N PRO A 53 -29.10 59.09 -7.75
CA PRO A 53 -29.92 58.51 -6.68
C PRO A 53 -31.35 59.13 -6.62
N GLY A 54 -32.28 58.59 -5.79
CA GLY A 54 -33.46 59.39 -5.38
C GLY A 54 -34.70 58.60 -4.96
N GLN A 55 -34.96 58.62 -3.66
CA GLN A 55 -36.22 58.78 -2.92
C GLN A 55 -37.54 58.15 -3.38
N GLY A 56 -38.15 57.42 -2.45
CA GLY A 56 -39.51 57.70 -2.01
C GLY A 56 -40.62 56.69 -2.28
N ALA A 57 -41.20 56.25 -1.17
CA ALA A 57 -42.61 56.10 -0.88
C ALA A 57 -43.41 54.85 -1.34
N ASP A 58 -43.84 54.13 -0.29
CA ASP A 58 -45.17 53.66 0.09
C ASP A 58 -46.05 52.80 -0.89
N ALA A 59 -46.49 51.74 -0.26
CA ALA A 59 -47.86 51.37 0.08
C ALA A 59 -48.38 50.00 -0.41
N THR A 60 -48.65 49.19 0.59
CA THR A 60 -49.89 48.38 0.85
C THR A 60 -50.27 47.19 -0.04
N GLY A 61 -50.54 46.10 0.70
CA GLY A 61 -51.65 45.17 0.45
C GLY A 61 -51.33 43.70 0.50
N GLN A 62 -51.40 43.05 1.65
CA GLN A 62 -52.40 42.07 2.16
C GLN A 62 -52.77 40.92 1.20
N ALA A 63 -52.82 39.65 1.50
CA ALA A 63 -53.00 38.86 2.73
C ALA A 63 -52.91 37.35 2.43
N GLY A 64 -52.65 36.57 3.48
CA GLY A 64 -53.10 35.18 3.70
C GLY A 64 -52.14 34.10 3.24
N GLY A 65 -51.74 33.14 4.03
CA GLY A 65 -52.00 32.73 5.37
C GLY A 65 -51.60 31.28 5.55
N ASN A 66 -51.16 30.92 6.76
CA ASN A 66 -50.88 29.58 7.32
C ASN A 66 -49.59 28.90 6.90
N GLY A 67 -48.68 28.49 7.75
CA GLY A 67 -48.65 28.31 9.20
C GLY A 67 -47.70 27.15 9.47
N ALA A 68 -46.83 27.34 10.38
CA ALA A 68 -46.18 26.43 11.31
C ALA A 68 -44.67 26.60 11.43
N ASP A 69 -44.36 27.17 12.52
CA ASP A 69 -43.27 26.99 13.50
C ASP A 69 -41.82 26.87 13.01
N GLY A 70 -41.17 27.99 13.24
CA GLY A 70 -39.76 28.21 13.17
C GLY A 70 -39.12 28.41 14.50
N ALA A 71 -37.90 28.20 14.61
CA ALA A 71 -37.03 28.71 15.65
C ALA A 71 -36.07 29.71 15.05
N GLY A 72 -36.10 30.93 15.58
CA GLY A 72 -35.24 32.01 15.15
C GLY A 72 -33.84 31.87 15.74
N VAL A 73 -32.87 32.30 14.96
CA VAL A 73 -31.50 32.50 15.41
C VAL A 73 -31.26 34.01 15.44
N GLY A 74 -30.87 34.51 16.62
CA GLY A 74 -30.45 35.90 16.82
C GLY A 74 -28.97 36.07 16.50
N PRO A 75 -28.50 37.26 16.26
CA PRO A 75 -27.17 37.55 15.77
C PRO A 75 -26.19 37.85 16.90
N ASP A 76 -25.71 36.89 17.66
CA ASP A 76 -24.48 37.06 18.45
C ASP A 76 -23.96 35.68 18.85
N GLY A 77 -22.88 35.28 18.22
CA GLY A 77 -22.20 34.01 18.46
C GLY A 77 -21.33 34.04 19.71
N THR A 78 -21.76 33.35 20.74
CA THR A 78 -20.90 32.75 21.75
C THR A 78 -21.59 31.49 22.28
N PRO A 79 -20.89 30.35 22.46
CA PRO A 79 -21.49 29.16 23.03
C PRO A 79 -21.49 29.24 24.55
N GLU A 80 -22.66 29.01 25.16
CA GLU A 80 -22.82 28.81 26.61
C GLU A 80 -22.79 27.30 26.92
N ASP A 81 -21.97 26.97 27.90
CA ASP A 81 -21.91 25.67 28.58
C ASP A 81 -23.22 25.39 29.34
N PRO A 82 -23.70 24.15 29.39
CA PRO A 82 -24.66 23.74 30.39
C PRO A 82 -24.00 22.97 31.54
N GLN A 83 -23.92 23.60 32.69
CA GLN A 83 -23.71 22.93 33.98
C GLN A 83 -25.04 22.36 34.52
N GLY A 84 -24.95 21.09 35.02
CA GLY A 84 -25.55 20.68 36.27
C GLY A 84 -26.99 20.17 36.26
N ALA A 85 -27.15 18.88 36.59
CA ALA A 85 -28.17 18.45 37.60
C ALA A 85 -27.78 17.07 38.16
N GLU A 86 -27.70 17.07 39.48
CA GLU A 86 -27.43 15.96 40.40
C GLU A 86 -28.63 15.00 40.57
N GLY A 87 -28.31 13.79 41.09
CA GLY A 87 -29.29 12.92 41.82
C GLY A 87 -29.01 11.43 41.59
N ALA A 88 -28.26 10.76 42.37
CA ALA A 88 -28.40 10.17 43.70
C ALA A 88 -28.84 8.68 43.70
N ALA A 89 -28.09 7.92 44.55
CA ALA A 89 -28.34 6.64 45.23
C ALA A 89 -27.77 5.41 44.50
N GLY A 90 -26.85 4.62 45.00
CA GLY A 90 -26.47 4.33 46.41
C GLY A 90 -26.59 2.82 46.64
N ALA A 91 -25.47 2.07 46.82
CA ALA A 91 -25.41 0.89 47.69
C ALA A 91 -23.96 0.50 47.89
N GLU A 92 -23.51 0.66 49.11
CA GLU A 92 -22.27 0.13 49.68
C GLU A 92 -22.38 -1.38 49.95
N VAL A 93 -21.27 -2.11 49.87
CA VAL A 93 -20.95 -3.18 50.85
C VAL A 93 -19.45 -3.20 51.07
N SER A 94 -19.13 -3.03 52.34
CA SER A 94 -17.85 -3.10 53.02
C SER A 94 -17.25 -4.50 53.15
N GLY A 95 -15.94 -4.53 53.41
CA GLY A 95 -15.32 -5.56 54.19
C GLY A 95 -13.82 -5.70 53.97
N ASN A 96 -13.01 -4.95 54.67
CA ASN A 96 -12.00 -5.32 55.69
C ASN A 96 -11.21 -6.64 55.41
N GLY A 97 -9.94 -6.75 55.60
CA GLY A 97 -8.96 -6.01 56.35
C GLY A 97 -7.59 -6.72 56.34
N ASP A 98 -6.60 -5.91 56.70
CA ASP A 98 -5.41 -6.19 57.55
C ASP A 98 -4.42 -7.28 57.09
N ASP A 99 -3.17 -7.09 56.97
CA ASP A 99 -2.10 -6.39 57.66
C ASP A 99 -0.83 -7.29 57.70
N ALA A 100 0.33 -6.63 57.81
CA ALA A 100 1.66 -7.12 58.20
C ALA A 100 2.56 -7.66 57.05
N GLY A 101 3.67 -7.05 56.67
CA GLY A 101 4.73 -6.51 57.53
C GLY A 101 5.91 -7.46 57.55
N GLY A 102 7.07 -7.11 57.00
CA GLY A 102 8.28 -7.91 57.22
C GLY A 102 9.49 -7.48 56.38
N ASP A 103 10.27 -6.57 56.92
CA ASP A 103 11.62 -6.20 56.51
C ASP A 103 12.61 -7.38 56.56
N GLY A 104 13.62 -7.35 55.70
CA GLY A 104 14.74 -8.26 55.81
C GLY A 104 15.89 -7.91 54.88
N GLN A 105 16.81 -7.14 55.39
CA GLN A 105 18.03 -6.59 54.77
C GLN A 105 19.20 -7.58 54.87
N SER A 106 20.14 -7.45 53.93
CA SER A 106 21.59 -7.66 54.05
C SER A 106 22.22 -9.02 53.67
N GLY A 107 23.31 -8.87 52.89
CA GLY A 107 24.52 -9.66 53.05
C GLY A 107 25.32 -9.85 51.77
N ALA A 108 26.35 -9.01 51.58
CA ALA A 108 27.42 -9.15 50.60
C ALA A 108 28.44 -10.22 51.05
N GLU A 109 29.19 -10.74 50.06
CA GLU A 109 30.62 -11.17 50.05
C GLU A 109 30.77 -12.20 48.94
N GLY A 110 31.59 -12.10 47.91
CA GLY A 110 33.03 -11.92 47.93
C GLY A 110 33.69 -13.26 47.58
N GLY A 111 34.30 -13.39 46.38
CA GLY A 111 35.04 -14.58 46.04
C GLY A 111 35.68 -14.50 44.66
N ASP A 112 36.92 -14.00 44.63
CA ASP A 112 37.83 -14.05 43.48
C ASP A 112 38.25 -15.47 43.15
N GLY A 113 38.48 -15.76 41.88
CA GLY A 113 39.06 -17.01 41.42
C GLY A 113 39.58 -16.91 40.00
N ASP A 114 40.86 -16.55 39.88
CA ASP A 114 41.65 -16.57 38.63
C ASP A 114 41.78 -18.00 38.07
N GLY A 115 41.70 -18.13 36.74
CA GLY A 115 41.99 -19.39 36.05
C GLY A 115 42.23 -19.17 34.56
N GLU A 116 43.49 -18.89 34.20
CA GLU A 116 43.97 -18.91 32.80
C GLU A 116 43.84 -20.30 32.18
N GLY A 117 43.34 -20.38 30.94
CA GLY A 117 43.28 -21.59 30.15
C GLY A 117 43.20 -21.31 28.65
N ASN A 118 44.34 -21.24 28.05
CA ASN A 118 44.58 -21.14 26.59
C ASN A 118 44.07 -22.41 25.88
N GLY A 119 43.29 -22.24 24.79
CA GLY A 119 42.81 -23.33 23.95
C GLY A 119 42.24 -22.86 22.62
N GLN A 120 43.10 -22.78 21.64
CA GLN A 120 42.79 -22.58 20.22
C GLN A 120 42.03 -23.80 19.67
N GLY A 121 40.87 -23.59 19.08
CA GLY A 121 40.12 -24.61 18.35
C GLY A 121 39.04 -23.98 17.50
N GLY A 122 39.30 -23.90 16.18
CA GLY A 122 38.32 -23.50 15.21
C GLY A 122 37.11 -24.45 15.22
N GLY A 123 35.94 -23.89 15.32
CA GLY A 123 34.66 -24.58 15.22
C GLY A 123 33.72 -23.75 14.43
N ASN A 124 33.36 -24.26 13.28
CA ASN A 124 32.32 -23.86 12.37
C ASN A 124 31.04 -23.61 13.17
N GLY A 125 30.63 -22.34 13.31
CA GLY A 125 29.38 -21.98 13.94
C GLY A 125 28.23 -22.23 12.97
N GLY A 126 27.70 -23.43 12.97
CA GLY A 126 26.36 -23.69 12.48
C GLY A 126 25.40 -22.99 13.43
N SER A 127 24.59 -22.09 12.92
CA SER A 127 23.44 -21.55 13.63
C SER A 127 22.48 -22.70 13.87
N ASP A 128 22.44 -23.19 15.11
CA ASP A 128 21.33 -24.02 15.57
C ASP A 128 20.07 -23.15 15.63
N THR A 129 19.39 -23.01 14.50
CA THR A 129 17.98 -22.62 14.48
C THR A 129 17.20 -23.83 14.98
N THR A 130 16.98 -23.89 16.27
CA THR A 130 15.99 -24.78 16.87
C THR A 130 14.60 -24.22 16.53
N GLN A 131 14.16 -24.40 15.29
CA GLN A 131 12.74 -24.53 15.00
C GLN A 131 12.29 -25.70 15.87
N ALA A 132 11.31 -25.49 16.76
CA ALA A 132 10.73 -26.59 17.53
C ALA A 132 10.26 -27.64 16.52
N ALA A 133 11.00 -28.74 16.43
CA ALA A 133 10.65 -29.81 15.51
C ALA A 133 9.27 -30.32 15.92
N ALA A 134 8.26 -30.02 15.12
CA ALA A 134 6.95 -30.62 15.26
C ALA A 134 7.14 -32.14 15.22
N ASP A 135 6.46 -32.88 16.10
CA ASP A 135 6.54 -34.34 16.11
C ASP A 135 6.21 -34.87 14.71
N GLY A 136 7.20 -35.50 14.05
CA GLY A 136 7.08 -36.03 12.70
C GLY A 136 7.67 -35.15 11.57
N ALA A 137 8.04 -33.91 11.83
CA ALA A 137 8.69 -33.06 10.82
C ALA A 137 10.21 -33.31 10.78
N GLN A 138 10.78 -33.46 9.58
CA GLN A 138 12.22 -33.69 9.35
C GLN A 138 12.67 -32.92 8.11
N ALA A 139 13.98 -32.61 8.06
CA ALA A 139 14.55 -32.03 6.86
C ALA A 139 14.46 -33.00 5.67
N CYS A 140 14.21 -32.48 4.46
CA CYS A 140 14.19 -33.30 3.26
C CYS A 140 15.58 -33.91 2.99
N GLU A 141 15.62 -35.14 2.46
CA GLU A 141 16.87 -35.82 2.09
C GLU A 141 17.44 -35.38 0.72
N ASP A 142 16.60 -34.86 -0.17
CA ASP A 142 16.88 -34.59 -1.58
C ASP A 142 17.10 -33.10 -1.90
N ARG A 143 16.72 -32.19 -1.03
CA ARG A 143 16.82 -30.74 -1.23
C ARG A 143 16.92 -29.98 0.09
N GLU A 144 17.61 -28.83 0.06
CA GLU A 144 17.76 -27.95 1.22
C GLU A 144 16.58 -26.98 1.39
N LEU A 145 16.06 -26.46 0.27
CA LEU A 145 14.97 -25.47 0.23
C LEU A 145 13.68 -26.10 -0.30
N GLN A 146 12.55 -25.63 0.17
CA GLN A 146 11.24 -26.09 -0.26
C GLN A 146 11.04 -25.87 -1.77
N ILE A 147 11.43 -24.69 -2.27
CA ILE A 147 11.53 -24.37 -3.70
C ILE A 147 13.02 -24.21 -4.04
N PRO A 148 13.64 -25.18 -4.73
CA PRO A 148 15.06 -25.10 -5.06
C PRO A 148 15.41 -23.89 -5.92
N GLY A 149 16.39 -23.11 -5.47
CA GLY A 149 16.90 -21.93 -6.20
C GLY A 149 16.11 -20.64 -5.94
N ASP A 150 15.05 -20.68 -5.15
CA ASP A 150 14.33 -19.49 -4.69
C ASP A 150 14.99 -18.96 -3.41
N PRO A 151 15.53 -17.72 -3.40
CA PRO A 151 16.24 -17.16 -2.25
C PRO A 151 15.32 -16.88 -1.03
N TYR A 152 14.03 -16.87 -1.21
CA TYR A 152 13.03 -16.67 -0.14
C TYR A 152 12.45 -17.97 0.37
N SER A 153 12.82 -19.11 -0.24
CA SER A 153 12.28 -20.39 0.16
C SER A 153 12.74 -20.80 1.56
N PRO A 154 11.84 -21.25 2.43
CA PRO A 154 12.21 -21.81 3.71
C PRO A 154 12.97 -23.13 3.52
N PRO A 155 13.67 -23.61 4.57
CA PRO A 155 14.22 -24.95 4.57
C PRO A 155 13.16 -26.00 4.22
N CYS A 156 13.55 -27.01 3.48
CA CYS A 156 12.63 -28.08 3.09
C CYS A 156 12.27 -28.96 4.28
N VAL A 157 10.97 -29.19 4.45
CA VAL A 157 10.39 -30.07 5.46
C VAL A 157 9.66 -31.21 4.75
N ALA A 158 9.87 -32.43 5.24
CA ALA A 158 9.07 -33.61 4.96
C ALA A 158 8.36 -34.02 6.25
N PHE A 159 7.14 -34.51 6.14
CA PHE A 159 6.31 -34.88 7.28
C PHE A 159 5.91 -36.35 7.22
N ASP A 160 5.98 -37.01 8.38
CA ASP A 160 5.48 -38.38 8.62
C ASP A 160 5.01 -38.43 10.09
N GLY A 161 3.78 -37.96 10.33
CA GLY A 161 3.28 -37.77 11.69
C GLY A 161 1.78 -37.64 11.79
N ASP A 162 1.29 -37.11 12.88
CA ASP A 162 -0.12 -36.77 13.13
C ASP A 162 -0.32 -35.27 12.96
N ASN A 163 -1.16 -34.84 12.03
CA ASN A 163 -1.42 -33.43 11.78
C ASN A 163 -2.48 -32.80 12.68
N ALA A 164 -2.87 -33.52 13.76
CA ALA A 164 -3.86 -33.08 14.74
C ALA A 164 -5.30 -32.88 14.18
N GLY A 165 -5.59 -33.24 12.93
CA GLY A 165 -6.91 -33.20 12.33
C GLY A 165 -7.48 -31.79 12.14
N ALA A 166 -8.73 -31.57 12.54
CA ALA A 166 -9.38 -30.27 12.46
C ALA A 166 -8.90 -29.37 13.61
N THR A 167 -7.99 -28.43 13.30
CA THR A 167 -7.34 -27.57 14.29
C THR A 167 -7.88 -26.15 14.35
N ALA A 168 -8.50 -25.69 13.27
CA ALA A 168 -9.11 -24.35 13.16
C ALA A 168 -10.26 -24.37 12.15
N ARG A 169 -10.96 -23.25 12.03
CA ARG A 169 -11.92 -23.03 10.93
C ARG A 169 -11.21 -23.23 9.60
N GLY A 170 -11.83 -23.95 8.66
CA GLY A 170 -11.27 -24.24 7.35
C GLY A 170 -10.10 -25.20 7.31
N VAL A 171 -9.71 -25.78 8.46
CA VAL A 171 -8.63 -26.76 8.55
C VAL A 171 -9.18 -28.11 8.98
N THR A 172 -8.99 -29.11 8.15
CA THR A 172 -9.36 -30.51 8.42
C THR A 172 -8.12 -31.41 8.47
N GLU A 173 -8.31 -32.71 8.54
CA GLU A 173 -7.23 -33.70 8.44
C GLU A 173 -6.58 -33.70 7.04
N ASP A 174 -7.36 -33.41 5.98
CA ASP A 174 -6.93 -33.56 4.59
C ASP A 174 -6.82 -32.21 3.83
N GLU A 175 -7.40 -31.12 4.36
CA GLU A 175 -7.61 -29.90 3.58
C GLU A 175 -7.46 -28.64 4.42
N ILE A 176 -6.93 -27.57 3.78
CA ILE A 176 -6.97 -26.19 4.24
C ILE A 176 -7.76 -25.39 3.22
N LEU A 177 -8.96 -24.93 3.62
CA LEU A 177 -9.82 -24.13 2.76
C LEU A 177 -9.46 -22.66 2.83
N ILE A 178 -9.20 -22.09 1.67
CA ILE A 178 -9.01 -20.66 1.47
C ILE A 178 -10.03 -20.11 0.49
N THR A 179 -10.31 -18.81 0.58
CA THR A 179 -11.22 -18.13 -0.34
C THR A 179 -10.53 -17.00 -1.06
N ALA A 180 -11.09 -16.59 -2.20
CA ALA A 180 -10.77 -15.35 -2.86
C ALA A 180 -12.06 -14.68 -3.36
N ARG A 181 -12.33 -13.48 -2.83
CA ARG A 181 -13.44 -12.64 -3.25
C ARG A 181 -13.21 -12.16 -4.69
N THR A 182 -14.18 -12.39 -5.56
CA THR A 182 -14.20 -11.82 -6.91
C THR A 182 -15.01 -10.52 -6.85
N PRO A 183 -14.45 -9.37 -7.24
CA PRO A 183 -15.20 -8.13 -7.23
C PRO A 183 -16.31 -8.14 -8.28
N SER A 184 -17.47 -7.57 -7.94
CA SER A 184 -18.62 -7.41 -8.85
C SER A 184 -18.48 -6.22 -9.82
N GLU A 185 -17.57 -5.31 -9.52
CA GLU A 185 -17.30 -4.09 -10.28
C GLU A 185 -15.82 -3.96 -10.64
N PRO A 186 -15.47 -3.18 -11.69
CA PRO A 186 -14.08 -2.90 -12.04
C PRO A 186 -13.27 -2.34 -10.86
N GLY A 187 -12.08 -2.87 -10.68
CA GLY A 187 -11.18 -2.47 -9.60
C GLY A 187 -10.28 -1.28 -9.96
N PHE A 188 -9.34 -0.98 -9.06
CA PHE A 188 -8.36 0.09 -9.25
C PHE A 188 -7.47 -0.12 -10.47
N GLN A 189 -7.09 -1.38 -10.79
CA GLN A 189 -6.32 -1.71 -11.99
C GLN A 189 -7.05 -1.34 -13.27
N ASP A 190 -8.37 -1.53 -13.33
CA ASP A 190 -9.18 -1.12 -14.48
C ASP A 190 -9.20 0.40 -14.63
N THR A 191 -9.19 1.14 -13.52
CA THR A 191 -9.07 2.60 -13.52
C THR A 191 -7.71 3.03 -14.10
N LEU A 192 -6.61 2.42 -13.67
CA LEU A 192 -5.27 2.67 -14.22
C LEU A 192 -5.17 2.23 -15.69
N ALA A 193 -5.72 1.08 -16.06
CA ALA A 193 -5.78 0.61 -17.43
C ALA A 193 -6.50 1.61 -18.34
N ASN A 194 -7.62 2.15 -17.90
CA ASN A 194 -8.38 3.17 -18.63
C ASN A 194 -7.62 4.50 -18.75
N LEU A 195 -6.77 4.85 -17.78
CA LEU A 195 -5.93 6.06 -17.83
C LEU A 195 -4.69 5.89 -18.72
N SER A 196 -4.14 4.67 -18.79
CA SER A 196 -2.88 4.38 -19.48
C SER A 196 -3.04 3.87 -20.91
N ASP A 197 -4.24 3.49 -21.36
CA ASP A 197 -4.48 2.74 -22.60
C ASP A 197 -3.67 1.42 -22.66
N ALA A 198 -3.28 0.89 -21.49
CA ALA A 198 -2.50 -0.33 -21.32
C ALA A 198 -3.42 -1.53 -21.06
N ASP A 199 -3.04 -2.68 -21.61
CA ASP A 199 -3.73 -3.96 -21.36
C ASP A 199 -3.19 -4.58 -20.05
N ILE A 200 -3.59 -3.98 -18.91
CA ILE A 200 -3.19 -4.38 -17.55
C ILE A 200 -4.38 -4.86 -16.71
N SER A 201 -5.57 -4.95 -17.29
CA SER A 201 -6.76 -5.44 -16.60
C SER A 201 -6.90 -6.95 -16.72
N ASP A 202 -7.32 -7.57 -15.62
CA ASP A 202 -7.60 -9.02 -15.55
C ASP A 202 -9.10 -9.29 -15.52
N SER A 203 -9.56 -10.25 -16.30
CA SER A 203 -10.92 -10.74 -16.10
C SER A 203 -11.01 -11.57 -14.81
N PRO A 204 -12.18 -11.62 -14.13
CA PRO A 204 -12.39 -12.51 -12.99
C PRO A 204 -12.02 -13.98 -13.29
N ALA A 205 -12.28 -14.44 -14.53
CA ALA A 205 -11.93 -15.79 -14.96
C ALA A 205 -10.42 -16.01 -15.07
N ASP A 206 -9.65 -15.00 -15.49
CA ASP A 206 -8.20 -15.08 -15.55
C ASP A 206 -7.58 -15.12 -14.16
N ILE A 207 -8.10 -14.31 -13.23
CA ILE A 207 -7.70 -14.31 -11.82
C ILE A 207 -7.97 -15.67 -11.18
N GLN A 208 -9.21 -16.21 -11.31
CA GLN A 208 -9.57 -17.51 -10.75
C GLN A 208 -8.74 -18.66 -11.32
N ARG A 209 -8.50 -18.66 -12.64
CA ARG A 209 -7.64 -19.64 -13.29
C ARG A 209 -6.21 -19.56 -12.76
N THR A 210 -5.68 -18.36 -12.57
CA THR A 210 -4.32 -18.14 -12.09
C THR A 210 -4.16 -18.58 -10.64
N PHE A 211 -5.11 -18.23 -9.76
CA PHE A 211 -5.14 -18.73 -8.38
C PHE A 211 -5.17 -20.25 -8.33
N THR A 212 -6.08 -20.89 -9.08
CA THR A 212 -6.23 -22.36 -9.10
C THR A 212 -4.93 -23.04 -9.51
N ALA A 213 -4.27 -22.54 -10.56
CA ALA A 213 -3.01 -23.11 -11.02
C ALA A 213 -1.88 -22.93 -10.01
N LEU A 214 -1.81 -21.76 -9.35
CA LEU A 214 -0.77 -21.51 -8.36
C LEU A 214 -1.02 -22.28 -7.05
N VAL A 215 -2.26 -22.50 -6.64
CA VAL A 215 -2.59 -23.42 -5.53
C VAL A 215 -2.09 -24.83 -5.82
N GLU A 216 -2.31 -25.34 -7.05
CA GLU A 216 -1.77 -26.64 -7.49
C GLU A 216 -0.22 -26.65 -7.42
N TYR A 217 0.44 -25.56 -7.89
CA TYR A 217 1.88 -25.42 -7.79
C TYR A 217 2.38 -25.47 -6.34
N PHE A 218 1.73 -24.75 -5.41
CA PHE A 218 2.12 -24.73 -4.02
C PHE A 218 1.88 -26.06 -3.31
N ASN A 219 0.78 -26.75 -3.61
CA ASN A 219 0.51 -28.12 -3.12
C ASN A 219 1.60 -29.12 -3.54
N GLU A 220 2.22 -28.93 -4.72
CA GLU A 220 3.34 -29.76 -5.15
C GLU A 220 4.69 -29.41 -4.54
N ARG A 221 4.84 -28.22 -3.96
CA ARG A 221 6.13 -27.66 -3.54
C ARG A 221 6.30 -27.53 -2.04
N PHE A 222 5.22 -27.20 -1.31
CA PHE A 222 5.25 -27.00 0.13
C PHE A 222 4.76 -28.22 0.89
N GLU A 223 5.23 -28.36 2.12
CA GLU A 223 4.70 -29.33 3.08
C GLU A 223 3.60 -28.68 3.91
N PHE A 224 2.38 -29.16 3.75
CA PHE A 224 1.21 -28.71 4.50
C PHE A 224 0.71 -29.76 5.49
N TYR A 225 1.60 -30.69 5.89
CA TYR A 225 1.36 -31.69 6.92
C TYR A 225 0.22 -32.65 6.57
N ASP A 226 0.35 -33.31 5.39
CA ASP A 226 -0.67 -34.21 4.79
C ASP A 226 -2.00 -33.52 4.44
N ARG A 227 -2.03 -32.17 4.30
CA ARG A 227 -3.16 -31.39 3.83
C ARG A 227 -2.88 -30.79 2.46
N GLU A 228 -3.95 -30.53 1.72
CA GLU A 228 -3.89 -29.77 0.47
C GLU A 228 -4.61 -28.42 0.65
N LEU A 229 -4.06 -27.37 0.07
CA LEU A 229 -4.78 -26.10 -0.10
C LEU A 229 -5.91 -26.29 -1.09
N ARG A 230 -7.13 -25.88 -0.73
CA ARG A 230 -8.27 -25.78 -1.64
C ARG A 230 -8.76 -24.33 -1.66
N ILE A 231 -8.93 -23.77 -2.86
CA ILE A 231 -9.44 -22.43 -3.04
C ILE A 231 -10.86 -22.43 -3.57
N ASP A 232 -11.75 -21.69 -2.92
CA ASP A 232 -13.10 -21.40 -3.39
C ASP A 232 -13.26 -19.92 -3.72
N PHE A 233 -14.09 -19.60 -4.70
CA PHE A 233 -14.33 -18.24 -5.16
C PHE A 233 -15.78 -17.86 -4.91
N TYR A 234 -16.00 -16.61 -4.49
CA TYR A 234 -17.34 -16.05 -4.37
C TYR A 234 -17.40 -14.62 -4.91
N GLU A 235 -18.57 -14.22 -5.35
CA GLU A 235 -18.81 -12.84 -5.83
C GLU A 235 -19.08 -11.95 -4.62
N GLY A 236 -18.27 -10.90 -4.46
CA GLY A 236 -18.42 -9.92 -3.39
C GLY A 236 -19.54 -8.94 -3.67
N GLN A 237 -20.11 -8.37 -2.59
CA GLN A 237 -21.08 -7.29 -2.66
C GLN A 237 -20.38 -5.92 -2.58
N GLY A 238 -19.15 -5.88 -2.04
CA GLY A 238 -18.35 -4.67 -1.89
C GLY A 238 -17.78 -4.17 -3.22
N SER A 239 -17.70 -2.85 -3.37
CA SER A 239 -17.01 -2.18 -4.46
C SER A 239 -15.55 -1.94 -4.07
N PRO A 240 -14.55 -2.53 -4.74
CA PRO A 240 -13.15 -2.30 -4.43
C PRO A 240 -12.76 -0.83 -4.49
N THR A 241 -13.36 -0.07 -5.39
CA THR A 241 -13.11 1.36 -5.52
C THR A 241 -13.65 2.14 -4.32
N ASP A 242 -14.90 1.87 -3.89
CA ASP A 242 -15.46 2.53 -2.70
C ASP A 242 -14.68 2.18 -1.44
N GLU A 243 -14.29 0.91 -1.30
CA GLU A 243 -13.51 0.43 -0.17
C GLU A 243 -12.11 1.06 -0.12
N LEU A 244 -11.44 1.20 -1.27
CA LEU A 244 -10.13 1.87 -1.35
C LEU A 244 -10.21 3.34 -0.91
N LEU A 245 -11.35 3.99 -1.17
CA LEU A 245 -11.65 5.35 -0.72
C LEU A 245 -12.11 5.42 0.76
N GLY A 246 -12.17 4.27 1.46
CA GLY A 246 -12.55 4.18 2.87
C GLY A 246 -14.06 4.04 3.12
N GLY A 247 -14.85 3.86 2.03
CA GLY A 247 -16.29 3.58 2.08
C GLY A 247 -16.61 2.08 2.14
N GLY A 248 -17.82 1.69 1.74
CA GLY A 248 -18.21 0.30 1.48
C GLY A 248 -18.23 -0.65 2.70
N ARG A 249 -18.07 -0.17 3.95
CA ARG A 249 -17.89 -1.02 5.15
C ARG A 249 -19.01 -2.03 5.38
N GLU A 250 -20.27 -1.69 5.08
CA GLU A 250 -21.39 -2.61 5.26
C GLU A 250 -21.31 -3.79 4.30
N ALA A 251 -20.99 -3.56 3.03
CA ALA A 251 -20.80 -4.61 2.03
C ALA A 251 -19.55 -5.46 2.34
N ALA A 252 -18.45 -4.84 2.73
CA ALA A 252 -17.23 -5.52 3.18
C ALA A 252 -17.49 -6.45 4.38
N GLN A 253 -18.33 -6.04 5.34
CA GLN A 253 -18.75 -6.89 6.46
C GLN A 253 -19.58 -8.09 6.01
N GLN A 254 -20.49 -7.91 5.03
CA GLN A 254 -21.26 -9.04 4.47
C GLN A 254 -20.34 -10.03 3.74
N ASP A 255 -19.37 -9.54 2.99
CA ASP A 255 -18.40 -10.38 2.29
C ASP A 255 -17.51 -11.16 3.27
N ALA A 256 -17.09 -10.52 4.38
CA ALA A 256 -16.34 -11.20 5.44
C ALA A 256 -17.17 -12.29 6.15
N LEU A 257 -18.47 -12.06 6.36
CA LEU A 257 -19.38 -13.09 6.88
C LEU A 257 -19.56 -14.24 5.89
N THR A 258 -19.60 -13.96 4.59
CA THR A 258 -19.64 -15.00 3.56
C THR A 258 -18.39 -15.88 3.63
N ALA A 259 -17.20 -15.30 3.70
CA ALA A 259 -15.95 -16.06 3.86
C ALA A 259 -15.93 -16.88 5.16
N ALA A 260 -16.40 -16.29 6.27
CA ALA A 260 -16.31 -16.89 7.60
C ALA A 260 -17.38 -17.96 7.88
N ASP A 261 -18.65 -17.68 7.55
CA ASP A 261 -19.80 -18.47 7.98
C ASP A 261 -20.35 -19.37 6.88
N GLU A 262 -20.28 -18.94 5.59
CA GLU A 262 -20.78 -19.76 4.49
C GLU A 262 -19.71 -20.71 3.95
N PHE A 263 -18.47 -20.21 3.79
CA PHE A 263 -17.34 -21.02 3.34
C PHE A 263 -16.55 -21.65 4.50
N GLU A 264 -16.67 -21.12 5.71
CA GLU A 264 -15.84 -21.53 6.86
C GLU A 264 -14.33 -21.45 6.53
N SER A 265 -13.90 -20.40 5.82
CA SER A 265 -12.53 -20.24 5.31
C SER A 265 -11.50 -20.02 6.42
N PHE A 266 -10.30 -20.61 6.25
CA PHE A 266 -9.14 -20.33 7.08
C PHE A 266 -8.51 -18.97 6.73
N ALA A 267 -8.40 -18.69 5.42
CA ALA A 267 -7.80 -17.45 4.94
C ALA A 267 -8.51 -16.91 3.68
N GLU A 268 -8.53 -15.58 3.55
CA GLU A 268 -8.99 -14.86 2.37
C GLU A 268 -7.80 -14.25 1.63
N MET A 269 -7.67 -14.56 0.32
CA MET A 269 -6.48 -14.24 -0.48
C MET A 269 -6.60 -12.94 -1.27
N ASN A 270 -7.75 -12.29 -1.29
CA ASN A 270 -7.98 -11.05 -2.04
C ASN A 270 -8.56 -9.94 -1.14
N ALA A 271 -7.91 -9.71 0.00
CA ALA A 271 -8.30 -8.71 0.99
C ALA A 271 -7.78 -7.30 0.61
N GLY A 272 -7.99 -6.86 -0.63
CA GLY A 272 -7.36 -5.68 -1.23
C GLY A 272 -7.81 -4.31 -0.68
N SER A 273 -8.52 -4.23 0.46
CA SER A 273 -8.99 -2.97 1.04
C SER A 273 -8.98 -2.98 2.56
N GLU A 274 -8.86 -1.79 3.17
CA GLU A 274 -8.92 -1.63 4.63
C GLU A 274 -10.26 -2.10 5.21
N PRO A 275 -11.44 -1.68 4.70
CA PRO A 275 -12.71 -2.12 5.27
C PRO A 275 -12.92 -3.63 5.24
N PHE A 276 -12.44 -4.30 4.18
CA PHE A 276 -12.60 -5.74 4.06
C PHE A 276 -11.61 -6.50 4.95
N GLY A 277 -10.33 -6.08 4.99
CA GLY A 277 -9.33 -6.65 5.90
C GLY A 277 -9.71 -6.51 7.37
N ASP A 278 -10.27 -5.35 7.77
CA ASP A 278 -10.81 -5.12 9.11
C ASP A 278 -11.96 -6.09 9.43
N ALA A 279 -12.91 -6.22 8.52
CA ALA A 279 -14.06 -7.10 8.69
C ALA A 279 -13.65 -8.58 8.79
N LEU A 280 -12.71 -9.05 7.94
CA LEU A 280 -12.18 -10.42 8.00
C LEU A 280 -11.49 -10.70 9.33
N SER A 281 -10.66 -9.76 9.80
CA SER A 281 -9.98 -9.88 11.09
C SER A 281 -10.96 -9.99 12.26
N GLN A 282 -12.06 -9.24 12.23
CA GLN A 282 -13.14 -9.31 13.22
C GLN A 282 -13.88 -10.66 13.19
N GLN A 283 -13.94 -11.31 12.02
CA GLN A 283 -14.50 -12.65 11.87
C GLN A 283 -13.49 -13.77 12.16
N GLY A 284 -12.23 -13.45 12.47
CA GLY A 284 -11.18 -14.43 12.73
C GLY A 284 -10.76 -15.20 11.49
N VAL A 285 -10.75 -14.56 10.33
CA VAL A 285 -10.24 -15.07 9.05
C VAL A 285 -8.90 -14.42 8.77
N ILE A 286 -7.85 -15.21 8.54
CA ILE A 286 -6.56 -14.68 8.07
C ILE A 286 -6.79 -13.98 6.73
N ASN A 287 -6.26 -12.79 6.58
CA ASN A 287 -6.38 -12.03 5.35
C ASN A 287 -5.01 -11.61 4.84
N ILE A 288 -4.81 -11.80 3.54
CA ILE A 288 -3.58 -11.48 2.86
C ILE A 288 -3.90 -10.55 1.69
N GLY A 289 -3.19 -9.42 1.63
CA GLY A 289 -3.32 -8.50 0.50
C GLY A 289 -3.75 -7.09 0.84
N VAL A 290 -3.99 -6.73 2.10
CA VAL A 290 -4.34 -5.35 2.47
C VAL A 290 -3.12 -4.43 2.25
N PRO A 291 -3.14 -3.53 1.26
CA PRO A 291 -1.94 -2.76 0.91
C PRO A 291 -1.82 -1.49 1.75
N PHE A 292 -0.57 -1.08 2.02
CA PHE A 292 -0.19 0.26 2.50
C PHE A 292 -0.89 0.73 3.80
N LEU A 293 -1.21 -0.19 4.70
CA LEU A 293 -1.73 0.14 6.03
C LEU A 293 -0.61 0.33 7.04
N SER A 294 -0.92 1.01 8.15
CA SER A 294 0.06 1.29 9.19
C SER A 294 0.42 0.04 9.99
N ARG A 295 1.61 0.05 10.57
CA ARG A 295 2.06 -0.95 11.55
C ARG A 295 1.06 -1.08 12.72
N GLU A 296 0.54 0.04 13.21
CA GLU A 296 -0.46 0.08 14.28
C GLU A 296 -1.73 -0.66 13.88
N TRP A 297 -2.26 -0.38 12.69
CA TRP A 297 -3.45 -1.03 12.16
C TRP A 297 -3.30 -2.55 12.07
N MET A 298 -2.15 -3.03 11.56
CA MET A 298 -1.85 -4.46 11.46
C MET A 298 -1.68 -5.11 12.85
N THR A 299 -0.99 -4.42 13.76
CA THR A 299 -0.77 -4.91 15.13
C THR A 299 -2.08 -5.10 15.89
N GLU A 300 -3.06 -4.20 15.72
CA GLU A 300 -4.37 -4.31 16.35
C GLU A 300 -5.19 -5.49 15.82
N ARG A 301 -4.86 -6.01 14.62
CA ARG A 301 -5.58 -7.11 13.95
C ARG A 301 -4.83 -8.44 13.98
N ARG A 302 -3.85 -8.55 14.85
CA ARG A 302 -3.16 -9.83 15.10
C ARG A 302 -4.14 -10.93 15.50
N PRO A 303 -3.90 -12.17 15.09
CA PRO A 303 -2.86 -12.68 14.18
C PRO A 303 -3.30 -12.68 12.70
N TYR A 304 -4.34 -11.94 12.32
CA TYR A 304 -5.11 -12.18 11.10
C TYR A 304 -4.65 -11.38 9.87
N SER A 305 -3.98 -10.22 10.02
CA SER A 305 -3.72 -9.34 8.87
C SER A 305 -2.26 -9.35 8.42
N TRP A 306 -2.03 -9.69 7.13
CA TRP A 306 -0.72 -9.80 6.50
C TRP A 306 -0.73 -9.17 5.11
N SER A 307 0.41 -8.63 4.66
CA SER A 307 0.51 -8.02 3.35
C SER A 307 1.87 -8.28 2.69
N MET A 308 1.87 -8.38 1.35
CA MET A 308 3.10 -8.35 0.54
C MET A 308 3.63 -6.93 0.35
N SER A 309 2.76 -5.93 0.40
CA SER A 309 3.16 -4.52 0.34
C SER A 309 3.71 -4.08 1.69
N THR A 310 4.88 -3.45 1.69
CA THR A 310 5.48 -2.92 2.92
C THR A 310 4.53 -1.95 3.61
N ASP A 311 4.42 -2.05 4.95
CA ASP A 311 3.54 -1.18 5.71
C ASP A 311 3.96 0.29 5.59
N CYS A 312 2.96 1.17 5.58
CA CYS A 312 3.22 2.58 5.31
C CYS A 312 3.99 3.28 6.43
N SER A 313 4.02 2.74 7.65
CA SER A 313 4.84 3.31 8.73
C SER A 313 6.32 3.12 8.44
N ILE A 314 6.74 1.89 8.05
CA ILE A 314 8.14 1.62 7.65
C ILE A 314 8.53 2.49 6.45
N VAL A 315 7.64 2.57 5.45
CA VAL A 315 7.90 3.41 4.26
C VAL A 315 8.02 4.88 4.63
N ALA A 316 7.15 5.39 5.48
CA ALA A 316 7.14 6.78 5.91
C ALA A 316 8.35 7.13 6.78
N GLU A 317 8.72 6.27 7.75
CA GLU A 317 9.94 6.38 8.55
C GLU A 317 11.19 6.41 7.65
N SER A 318 11.25 5.55 6.64
CA SER A 318 12.38 5.50 5.71
C SER A 318 12.45 6.71 4.78
N ALA A 319 11.31 7.21 4.31
CA ALA A 319 11.23 8.44 3.53
C ALA A 319 11.65 9.67 4.37
N ALA A 320 11.27 9.69 5.65
CA ALA A 320 11.71 10.71 6.60
C ALA A 320 13.22 10.66 6.83
N HIS A 321 13.77 9.47 7.08
CA HIS A 321 15.21 9.27 7.20
C HIS A 321 15.95 9.65 5.91
N PHE A 322 15.44 9.31 4.75
CA PHE A 322 15.96 9.74 3.45
C PHE A 322 15.95 11.29 3.37
N ALA A 323 14.85 11.93 3.75
CA ALA A 323 14.74 13.39 3.74
C ALA A 323 15.78 14.04 4.67
N ALA A 324 15.92 13.56 5.91
CA ALA A 324 16.91 14.08 6.85
C ALA A 324 18.36 13.87 6.36
N THR A 325 18.64 12.69 5.77
CA THR A 325 20.00 12.29 5.39
C THR A 325 20.44 12.85 4.04
N ARG A 326 19.51 12.99 3.07
CA ARG A 326 19.78 13.38 1.68
C ARG A 326 19.35 14.80 1.33
N LEU A 327 18.28 15.31 1.96
CA LEU A 327 17.68 16.58 1.55
C LEU A 327 18.05 17.74 2.46
N GLN A 328 18.44 17.49 3.71
CA GLN A 328 18.67 18.54 4.71
C GLN A 328 20.13 18.59 5.22
N ASP A 329 21.07 17.90 4.54
CA ASP A 329 22.49 17.95 4.93
C ASP A 329 23.12 19.31 4.57
N GLY A 330 23.44 20.10 5.58
CA GLY A 330 24.15 21.37 5.45
C GLY A 330 23.35 22.49 4.77
N ASP A 331 24.00 23.17 3.81
CA ASP A 331 23.40 24.23 2.99
C ASP A 331 22.66 23.62 1.77
N ALA A 332 21.86 22.59 1.98
CA ALA A 332 21.22 21.82 0.93
C ALA A 332 20.35 22.69 0.02
N THR A 333 20.60 22.62 -1.28
CA THR A 333 19.87 23.33 -2.34
C THR A 333 19.07 22.36 -3.21
N ALA A 334 17.99 22.84 -3.78
CA ALA A 334 17.13 22.07 -4.68
C ALA A 334 17.73 22.01 -6.10
N ASP A 335 18.84 21.29 -6.23
CA ASP A 335 19.63 21.26 -7.47
C ASP A 335 18.96 20.52 -8.63
N HIS A 336 17.94 19.69 -8.33
CA HIS A 336 17.15 18.94 -9.32
C HIS A 336 15.79 19.60 -9.61
N ALA A 337 15.45 20.70 -8.93
CA ALA A 337 14.29 21.50 -9.26
C ALA A 337 14.46 22.15 -10.63
N GLY A 338 13.36 22.58 -11.23
CA GLY A 338 13.39 23.26 -12.52
C GLY A 338 13.47 24.79 -12.43
N PRO A 339 13.22 25.47 -13.55
CA PRO A 339 13.37 26.93 -13.64
C PRO A 339 12.68 27.67 -12.49
N GLY A 340 13.41 28.60 -11.90
CA GLY A 340 12.93 29.43 -10.79
C GLY A 340 13.09 28.85 -9.39
N LEU A 341 13.41 27.55 -9.28
CA LEU A 341 13.65 26.87 -8.00
C LEU A 341 15.02 26.19 -7.95
N GLU A 342 15.66 25.93 -9.07
CA GLU A 342 16.97 25.30 -9.16
C GLU A 342 18.03 26.10 -8.39
N GLY A 343 18.73 25.45 -7.46
CA GLY A 343 19.75 26.04 -6.63
C GLY A 343 19.24 26.91 -5.47
N GLU A 344 17.92 27.06 -5.31
CA GLU A 344 17.34 27.72 -4.13
C GLU A 344 17.49 26.82 -2.87
N PRO A 345 17.50 27.41 -1.67
CA PRO A 345 17.50 26.64 -0.43
C PRO A 345 16.34 25.62 -0.42
N ARG A 346 16.64 24.38 -0.05
CA ARG A 346 15.63 23.32 -0.04
C ARG A 346 14.61 23.55 1.08
N ARG A 347 13.34 23.63 0.70
CA ARG A 347 12.18 23.76 1.57
C ARG A 347 11.22 22.62 1.26
N VAL A 348 11.01 21.76 2.25
CA VAL A 348 10.34 20.47 2.06
C VAL A 348 8.88 20.54 2.52
N ALA A 349 7.97 19.97 1.75
CA ALA A 349 6.60 19.72 2.19
C ALA A 349 6.21 18.25 1.94
N ASN A 350 5.34 17.71 2.81
CA ASN A 350 4.70 16.42 2.61
C ASN A 350 3.31 16.61 2.00
N VAL A 351 2.94 15.72 1.08
CA VAL A 351 1.57 15.58 0.54
C VAL A 351 1.11 14.17 0.83
N VAL A 352 -0.05 14.00 1.50
CA VAL A 352 -0.51 12.71 2.02
C VAL A 352 -2.05 12.65 2.05
N PRO A 353 -2.68 11.47 1.84
CA PRO A 353 -4.13 11.30 2.00
C PRO A 353 -4.60 11.57 3.43
N GLU A 354 -5.81 12.10 3.60
CA GLU A 354 -6.40 12.42 4.91
C GLU A 354 -7.00 11.22 5.66
N ASN A 355 -7.02 10.04 5.04
CA ASN A 355 -7.54 8.82 5.67
C ASN A 355 -6.75 8.48 6.93
N PRO A 356 -7.39 8.02 8.02
CA PRO A 356 -6.75 7.85 9.32
C PRO A 356 -5.47 7.00 9.31
N TRP A 357 -5.46 5.89 8.56
CA TRP A 357 -4.28 5.01 8.46
C TRP A 357 -3.10 5.67 7.75
N TYR A 358 -3.33 6.55 6.76
CA TYR A 358 -2.26 7.35 6.16
C TYR A 358 -1.75 8.44 7.11
N GLN A 359 -2.63 9.01 7.93
CA GLN A 359 -2.22 9.98 8.96
C GLN A 359 -1.37 9.32 10.06
N GLN A 360 -1.66 8.07 10.46
CA GLN A 360 -0.78 7.31 11.35
C GLN A 360 0.63 7.15 10.75
N CYS A 361 0.73 6.93 9.44
CA CYS A 361 2.02 6.84 8.76
C CYS A 361 2.74 8.20 8.67
N LEU A 362 2.00 9.30 8.46
CA LEU A 362 2.54 10.65 8.52
C LEU A 362 3.08 10.96 9.92
N ASP A 363 2.35 10.60 10.97
CA ASP A 363 2.78 10.81 12.36
C ASP A 363 4.11 10.09 12.63
N ALA A 364 4.27 8.84 12.17
CA ALA A 364 5.52 8.09 12.26
C ALA A 364 6.68 8.78 11.50
N ALA A 365 6.41 9.32 10.31
CA ALA A 365 7.39 10.10 9.54
C ALA A 365 7.81 11.38 10.28
N LEU A 366 6.85 12.12 10.83
CA LEU A 366 7.10 13.36 11.56
C LEU A 366 7.88 13.12 12.86
N GLU A 367 7.60 12.03 13.57
CA GLU A 367 8.37 11.62 14.74
C GLU A 367 9.84 11.33 14.36
N THR A 368 10.06 10.61 13.27
CA THR A 368 11.41 10.32 12.75
C THR A 368 12.14 11.61 12.34
N LEU A 369 11.48 12.49 11.57
CA LEU A 369 12.06 13.79 11.17
C LEU A 369 12.43 14.64 12.38
N ALA A 370 11.55 14.75 13.37
CA ALA A 370 11.80 15.52 14.59
C ALA A 370 12.98 14.95 15.39
N ALA A 371 13.12 13.61 15.45
CA ALA A 371 14.25 12.95 16.12
C ALA A 371 15.59 13.27 15.42
N GLU A 372 15.58 13.48 14.11
CA GLU A 372 16.76 13.84 13.29
C GLU A 372 16.95 15.36 13.13
N GLY A 373 16.07 16.17 13.73
CA GLY A 373 16.14 17.63 13.68
C GLY A 373 15.75 18.21 12.32
N ALA A 374 14.93 17.52 11.57
CA ALA A 374 14.47 17.84 10.24
C ALA A 374 12.94 17.99 10.24
N ASP A 375 12.42 19.21 10.22
CA ASP A 375 10.99 19.48 10.17
C ASP A 375 10.58 19.94 8.77
N PRO A 376 9.48 19.42 8.18
CA PRO A 376 8.95 19.95 6.92
C PRO A 376 8.29 21.32 7.15
N GLU A 377 8.35 22.19 6.14
CA GLU A 377 7.72 23.51 6.17
C GLU A 377 6.18 23.41 6.16
N ALA A 378 5.64 22.36 5.53
CA ALA A 378 4.21 22.13 5.43
C ALA A 378 3.87 20.65 5.32
N ASN A 379 2.71 20.27 5.90
CA ASN A 379 2.06 18.99 5.69
C ASN A 379 0.70 19.27 5.04
N ILE A 380 0.46 18.78 3.84
CA ILE A 380 -0.73 19.05 3.06
C ILE A 380 -1.48 17.73 2.89
N SER A 381 -2.68 17.67 3.44
CA SER A 381 -3.57 16.50 3.30
C SER A 381 -4.61 16.73 2.22
N TYR A 382 -5.09 15.63 1.60
CA TYR A 382 -6.11 15.65 0.58
C TYR A 382 -7.05 14.45 0.71
N ALA A 383 -8.30 14.63 0.25
CA ALA A 383 -9.29 13.56 0.25
C ALA A 383 -9.07 12.61 -0.94
N LEU A 384 -9.20 11.29 -0.70
CA LEU A 384 -9.26 10.29 -1.76
C LEU A 384 -10.65 10.35 -2.44
N ASP A 385 -10.86 11.32 -3.31
CA ASP A 385 -12.09 11.53 -4.06
C ASP A 385 -11.75 11.90 -5.51
N LEU A 386 -11.94 10.96 -6.42
CA LEU A 386 -11.63 11.10 -7.84
C LEU A 386 -12.35 12.29 -8.50
N ASN A 387 -13.57 12.63 -8.04
CA ASN A 387 -14.36 13.72 -8.62
C ASN A 387 -13.78 15.11 -8.29
N THR A 388 -13.06 15.23 -7.19
CA THR A 388 -12.46 16.48 -6.72
C THR A 388 -10.93 16.53 -6.90
N MET A 389 -10.29 15.41 -7.26
CA MET A 389 -8.83 15.24 -7.30
C MET A 389 -8.13 16.34 -8.10
N SER A 390 -8.63 16.68 -9.28
CA SER A 390 -8.07 17.74 -10.14
C SER A 390 -8.13 19.13 -9.49
N ASN A 391 -9.19 19.43 -8.72
CA ASN A 391 -9.31 20.70 -8.01
C ASN A 391 -8.42 20.71 -6.77
N GLN A 392 -8.33 19.59 -6.07
CA GLN A 392 -7.43 19.42 -4.93
C GLN A 392 -5.97 19.60 -5.38
N ALA A 393 -5.56 18.97 -6.47
CA ALA A 393 -4.23 19.12 -7.05
C ALA A 393 -3.87 20.60 -7.34
N ALA A 394 -4.81 21.37 -7.94
CA ALA A 394 -4.61 22.78 -8.20
C ALA A 394 -4.42 23.60 -6.90
N ASN A 395 -5.19 23.29 -5.86
CA ASN A 395 -5.08 23.93 -4.56
C ASN A 395 -3.77 23.55 -3.84
N ILE A 396 -3.35 22.30 -3.93
CA ILE A 396 -2.07 21.82 -3.37
C ILE A 396 -0.91 22.59 -4.02
N VAL A 397 -0.86 22.68 -5.36
CA VAL A 397 0.19 23.44 -6.05
C VAL A 397 0.21 24.90 -5.60
N ALA A 398 -0.96 25.55 -5.49
CA ALA A 398 -1.03 26.92 -4.99
C ALA A 398 -0.52 27.07 -3.55
N GLN A 399 -0.77 26.11 -2.68
CA GLN A 399 -0.24 26.09 -1.31
C GLN A 399 1.28 25.88 -1.28
N LEU A 400 1.80 24.96 -2.11
CA LEU A 400 3.23 24.72 -2.23
C LEU A 400 3.97 25.99 -2.69
N GLN A 401 3.47 26.66 -3.72
CA GLN A 401 4.01 27.93 -4.20
C GLN A 401 3.93 29.05 -3.14
N ALA A 402 2.80 29.16 -2.43
CA ALA A 402 2.63 30.19 -1.39
C ALA A 402 3.57 30.02 -0.18
N ASN A 403 4.09 28.83 0.04
CA ASN A 403 5.05 28.50 1.08
C ASN A 403 6.50 28.42 0.54
N ASP A 404 6.75 28.83 -0.71
CA ASP A 404 8.06 28.76 -1.37
C ASP A 404 8.69 27.36 -1.30
N ILE A 405 7.87 26.28 -1.43
CA ILE A 405 8.35 24.90 -1.37
C ILE A 405 9.14 24.57 -2.65
N THR A 406 10.31 24.00 -2.48
CA THR A 406 11.20 23.57 -3.57
C THR A 406 11.23 22.06 -3.76
N THR A 407 10.84 21.30 -2.73
CA THR A 407 10.92 19.83 -2.69
C THR A 407 9.65 19.25 -2.09
N VAL A 408 8.99 18.35 -2.79
CA VAL A 408 7.72 17.76 -2.39
C VAL A 408 7.88 16.25 -2.15
N ILE A 409 7.70 15.81 -0.92
CA ILE A 409 7.59 14.38 -0.59
C ILE A 409 6.14 13.96 -0.87
N CYS A 410 5.95 13.15 -1.90
CA CYS A 410 4.65 12.64 -2.27
C CYS A 410 4.45 11.24 -1.67
N SER A 411 3.91 11.19 -0.46
CA SER A 411 3.39 9.96 0.14
C SER A 411 1.93 9.77 -0.32
N CYS A 412 1.74 9.81 -1.62
CA CYS A 412 0.47 9.92 -2.30
C CYS A 412 -0.06 8.54 -2.72
N ASP A 413 -1.38 8.48 -2.95
CA ASP A 413 -1.95 7.43 -3.80
C ASP A 413 -1.46 7.59 -5.26
N PRO A 414 -1.57 6.57 -6.12
CA PRO A 414 -1.03 6.65 -7.48
C PRO A 414 -1.86 7.52 -8.43
N VAL A 415 -3.01 8.03 -8.04
CA VAL A 415 -3.88 8.86 -8.87
C VAL A 415 -3.58 10.35 -8.71
N LEU A 416 -3.39 10.82 -7.47
CA LEU A 416 -3.10 12.26 -7.24
C LEU A 416 -1.92 12.76 -8.08
N PRO A 417 -0.77 12.07 -8.18
CA PRO A 417 0.39 12.56 -8.93
C PRO A 417 0.10 12.81 -10.42
N VAL A 418 -0.86 12.10 -11.03
CA VAL A 418 -1.30 12.35 -12.42
C VAL A 418 -1.82 13.78 -12.55
N PHE A 419 -2.69 14.20 -11.64
CA PHE A 419 -3.26 15.54 -11.62
C PHE A 419 -2.29 16.58 -11.06
N LEU A 420 -1.56 16.23 -10.00
CA LEU A 420 -0.66 17.15 -9.30
C LEU A 420 0.47 17.61 -10.21
N THR A 421 1.14 16.69 -10.91
CA THR A 421 2.22 17.01 -11.84
C THR A 421 1.72 17.79 -13.06
N ALA A 422 0.52 17.46 -13.58
CA ALA A 422 -0.11 18.22 -14.65
C ALA A 422 -0.42 19.67 -14.22
N ARG A 423 -0.97 19.87 -12.99
CA ARG A 423 -1.24 21.22 -12.46
C ARG A 423 0.02 22.00 -12.15
N ALA A 424 1.08 21.34 -11.65
CA ALA A 424 2.38 21.97 -11.46
C ALA A 424 2.95 22.48 -12.79
N GLN A 425 2.86 21.68 -13.85
CA GLN A 425 3.28 22.09 -15.20
C GLN A 425 2.48 23.27 -15.73
N GLU A 426 1.15 23.26 -15.59
CA GLU A 426 0.28 24.36 -16.03
C GLU A 426 0.55 25.68 -15.30
N GLN A 427 1.01 25.60 -14.04
CA GLN A 427 1.29 26.77 -13.19
C GLN A 427 2.77 27.20 -13.21
N ASP A 428 3.57 26.62 -14.11
CA ASP A 428 5.02 26.89 -14.23
C ASP A 428 5.76 26.72 -12.89
N TYR A 429 5.39 25.67 -12.15
CA TYR A 429 5.97 25.32 -10.87
C TYR A 429 6.69 23.98 -11.00
N HIS A 430 8.02 23.96 -10.78
CA HIS A 430 8.89 22.85 -11.11
C HIS A 430 9.72 22.39 -9.89
N PRO A 431 9.10 21.83 -8.85
CA PRO A 431 9.82 21.37 -7.67
C PRO A 431 10.58 20.07 -7.94
N GLU A 432 11.42 19.67 -7.00
CA GLU A 432 11.84 18.29 -6.87
C GLU A 432 10.66 17.44 -6.38
N TRP A 433 10.50 16.24 -6.94
CA TRP A 433 9.50 15.27 -6.51
C TRP A 433 10.19 14.11 -5.79
N VAL A 434 9.90 13.90 -4.51
CA VAL A 434 10.46 12.80 -3.74
C VAL A 434 9.43 11.69 -3.60
N VAL A 435 9.76 10.53 -4.14
CA VAL A 435 8.90 9.33 -4.05
C VAL A 435 9.26 8.53 -2.80
N SER A 436 8.25 8.03 -2.12
CA SER A 436 8.39 7.17 -0.94
C SER A 436 8.13 5.68 -1.23
N GLY A 437 7.57 5.35 -2.38
CA GLY A 437 7.18 3.99 -2.74
C GLY A 437 5.80 3.57 -2.24
N VAL A 438 5.04 4.49 -1.60
CA VAL A 438 3.66 4.23 -1.21
C VAL A 438 2.78 4.11 -2.46
N GLY A 439 1.82 3.20 -2.44
CA GLY A 439 0.76 3.14 -3.44
C GLY A 439 1.23 2.84 -4.86
N TYR A 440 2.24 2.00 -5.03
CA TYR A 440 2.80 1.66 -6.35
C TYR A 440 3.41 2.87 -7.11
N THR A 441 3.66 3.99 -6.43
CA THR A 441 4.20 5.20 -7.07
C THR A 441 5.62 5.02 -7.61
N THR A 442 6.31 3.94 -7.26
CA THR A 442 7.62 3.52 -7.79
C THR A 442 7.57 2.40 -8.83
N GLU A 443 6.37 2.06 -9.31
CA GLU A 443 6.20 1.17 -10.46
C GLU A 443 6.30 1.96 -11.78
N ASP A 444 7.03 1.41 -12.77
CA ASP A 444 7.27 2.09 -14.04
C ASP A 444 5.99 2.48 -14.77
N GLN A 445 5.01 1.54 -14.84
CA GLN A 445 3.74 1.80 -15.51
C GLN A 445 2.94 2.93 -14.85
N VAL A 446 3.09 3.14 -13.55
CA VAL A 446 2.45 4.24 -12.82
C VAL A 446 3.21 5.56 -13.07
N GLY A 447 4.53 5.55 -12.97
CA GLY A 447 5.38 6.72 -13.27
C GLY A 447 5.23 7.22 -14.71
N GLN A 448 4.94 6.32 -15.66
CA GLN A 448 4.67 6.67 -17.07
C GLN A 448 3.37 7.47 -17.27
N LEU A 449 2.43 7.44 -16.30
CA LEU A 449 1.19 8.23 -16.34
C LEU A 449 1.38 9.70 -15.92
N PHE A 450 2.44 10.00 -15.19
CA PHE A 450 2.67 11.33 -14.66
C PHE A 450 3.19 12.27 -15.74
N GLN A 451 3.10 13.57 -15.50
CA GLN A 451 3.60 14.55 -16.47
C GLN A 451 5.13 14.46 -16.55
N GLN A 452 5.67 14.00 -17.69
CA GLN A 452 7.06 13.53 -17.81
C GLN A 452 8.11 14.63 -17.62
N GLU A 453 7.84 15.88 -17.99
CA GLU A 453 8.75 17.00 -17.74
C GLU A 453 8.88 17.28 -16.24
N GLN A 454 7.80 17.15 -15.49
CA GLN A 454 7.79 17.24 -14.03
C GLN A 454 8.49 16.03 -13.41
N TRP A 455 8.09 14.83 -13.86
CA TRP A 455 8.56 13.59 -13.26
C TRP A 455 10.04 13.29 -13.55
N SER A 456 10.65 13.91 -14.57
CA SER A 456 12.10 13.88 -14.79
C SER A 456 12.93 14.42 -13.60
N ARG A 457 12.27 15.07 -12.62
CA ARG A 457 12.85 15.58 -11.38
C ARG A 457 12.50 14.72 -10.18
N ALA A 458 11.96 13.52 -10.43
CA ALA A 458 11.56 12.59 -9.36
C ALA A 458 12.72 11.69 -8.95
N PHE A 459 12.91 11.57 -7.65
CA PHE A 459 13.85 10.66 -7.01
C PHE A 459 13.36 10.31 -5.59
N GLY A 460 13.97 9.34 -4.95
CA GLY A 460 13.60 8.95 -3.60
C GLY A 460 13.94 7.50 -3.29
N ILE A 461 13.01 6.78 -2.67
CA ILE A 461 13.18 5.40 -2.25
C ILE A 461 12.09 4.49 -2.79
N SER A 462 12.40 3.19 -2.92
CA SER A 462 11.46 2.14 -3.32
C SER A 462 11.75 0.86 -2.54
N TYR A 463 10.70 0.23 -2.04
CA TYR A 463 10.74 -1.12 -1.46
C TYR A 463 10.55 -2.21 -2.52
N ASP A 464 10.06 -1.84 -3.72
CA ASP A 464 9.80 -2.77 -4.80
C ASP A 464 11.07 -3.42 -5.36
N ALA A 465 10.91 -4.55 -6.03
CA ALA A 465 11.94 -5.13 -6.86
C ALA A 465 12.32 -4.19 -8.01
N ARG A 466 13.45 -4.44 -8.66
CA ARG A 466 13.73 -3.76 -9.93
C ARG A 466 12.69 -4.14 -10.97
N PRO A 467 12.27 -3.22 -11.83
CA PRO A 467 11.37 -3.55 -12.92
C PRO A 467 11.93 -4.69 -13.78
N GLU A 468 11.09 -5.68 -14.07
CA GLU A 468 11.43 -6.82 -14.93
C GLU A 468 10.24 -7.18 -15.83
N PRO A 469 10.50 -7.86 -16.97
CA PRO A 469 9.39 -8.39 -17.78
C PRO A 469 8.57 -9.38 -16.95
N GLN A 470 7.25 -9.36 -17.08
CA GLN A 470 6.36 -10.28 -16.35
C GLN A 470 6.81 -11.75 -16.49
N GLN A 471 7.29 -12.14 -17.69
CA GLN A 471 7.79 -13.47 -17.99
C GLN A 471 9.05 -13.88 -17.20
N ALA A 472 9.75 -12.92 -16.60
CA ALA A 472 10.89 -13.19 -15.73
C ALA A 472 10.46 -13.44 -14.28
N SER A 473 9.25 -13.00 -13.88
CA SER A 473 8.77 -13.12 -12.50
C SER A 473 8.64 -14.57 -12.03
N LEU A 474 8.85 -14.78 -10.74
CA LEU A 474 8.68 -16.11 -10.11
C LEU A 474 7.26 -16.63 -10.31
N GLY A 475 6.25 -15.78 -10.17
CA GLY A 475 4.85 -16.15 -10.33
C GLY A 475 4.51 -16.63 -11.73
N TYR A 476 4.98 -15.94 -12.77
CA TYR A 476 4.81 -16.38 -14.15
C TYR A 476 5.46 -17.74 -14.39
N ASN A 477 6.70 -17.90 -13.94
CA ASN A 477 7.44 -19.15 -14.11
C ASN A 477 6.81 -20.32 -13.31
N ALA A 478 6.26 -20.06 -12.14
CA ALA A 478 5.51 -21.04 -11.35
C ALA A 478 4.24 -21.47 -12.08
N TYR A 479 3.45 -20.52 -12.58
CA TYR A 479 2.25 -20.80 -13.36
C TYR A 479 2.54 -21.67 -14.59
N LYS A 480 3.61 -21.34 -15.34
CA LYS A 480 4.01 -22.09 -16.56
C LYS A 480 4.53 -23.49 -16.28
N GLN A 481 4.81 -23.87 -15.03
CA GLN A 481 5.09 -25.27 -14.66
C GLN A 481 3.82 -26.13 -14.58
N VAL A 482 2.65 -25.51 -14.37
CA VAL A 482 1.37 -26.20 -14.20
C VAL A 482 0.46 -26.02 -15.41
N ARG A 483 0.55 -24.89 -16.13
CA ARG A 483 -0.32 -24.55 -17.27
C ARG A 483 0.51 -24.05 -18.46
N ASP A 484 -0.02 -24.33 -19.67
CA ASP A 484 0.60 -23.87 -20.92
C ASP A 484 0.07 -22.50 -21.41
N ASP A 485 -1.16 -22.12 -21.01
CA ASP A 485 -1.79 -20.84 -21.35
C ASP A 485 -1.18 -19.67 -20.57
N GLU A 486 -1.58 -18.43 -20.89
CA GLU A 486 -1.07 -17.24 -20.21
C GLU A 486 -1.81 -16.99 -18.90
N PRO A 487 -1.10 -16.64 -17.81
CA PRO A 487 -1.72 -16.25 -16.55
C PRO A 487 -2.37 -14.86 -16.63
N ALA A 488 -3.08 -14.49 -15.56
CA ALA A 488 -3.49 -13.11 -15.31
C ALA A 488 -2.28 -12.16 -15.29
N PHE A 489 -2.51 -10.88 -15.61
CA PHE A 489 -1.49 -9.83 -15.45
C PHE A 489 -0.99 -9.75 -14.01
N SER A 490 -1.89 -9.91 -13.05
CA SER A 490 -1.60 -9.90 -11.60
C SER A 490 -0.90 -11.16 -11.07
N VAL A 491 -0.42 -12.07 -11.94
CA VAL A 491 0.23 -13.32 -11.50
C VAL A 491 1.37 -13.14 -10.49
N PRO A 492 2.21 -12.07 -10.52
CA PRO A 492 3.23 -11.88 -9.49
C PRO A 492 2.62 -11.60 -8.11
N LEU A 493 1.55 -10.80 -8.06
CA LEU A 493 0.84 -10.48 -6.81
C LEU A 493 0.15 -11.72 -6.23
N ILE A 494 -0.56 -12.49 -7.07
CA ILE A 494 -1.23 -13.74 -6.67
C ILE A 494 -0.21 -14.76 -6.14
N TYR A 495 0.91 -14.93 -6.83
CA TYR A 495 1.99 -15.82 -6.41
C TYR A 495 2.54 -15.42 -5.05
N ASN A 496 2.88 -14.14 -4.87
CA ASN A 496 3.47 -13.66 -3.63
C ASN A 496 2.50 -13.77 -2.45
N SER A 497 1.20 -13.54 -2.66
CA SER A 497 0.18 -13.71 -1.61
C SER A 497 0.03 -15.18 -1.18
N LEU A 498 -0.01 -16.11 -2.14
CA LEU A 498 -0.01 -17.55 -1.84
C LEU A 498 1.30 -18.02 -1.22
N TYR A 499 2.43 -17.42 -1.61
CA TYR A 499 3.72 -17.72 -1.02
C TYR A 499 3.76 -17.33 0.46
N LEU A 500 3.25 -16.15 0.79
CA LEU A 500 3.12 -15.69 2.17
C LEU A 500 2.28 -16.66 3.01
N LEU A 501 1.13 -17.08 2.47
CA LEU A 501 0.29 -18.09 3.11
C LEU A 501 1.05 -19.40 3.33
N ALA A 502 1.75 -19.89 2.31
CA ALA A 502 2.50 -21.14 2.37
C ALA A 502 3.63 -21.11 3.41
N LEU A 503 4.33 -19.95 3.53
CA LEU A 503 5.35 -19.74 4.57
C LEU A 503 4.74 -19.88 5.98
N GLY A 504 3.61 -19.22 6.22
CA GLY A 504 2.95 -19.25 7.52
C GLY A 504 2.40 -20.64 7.88
N ILE A 505 1.78 -21.33 6.92
CA ILE A 505 1.27 -22.70 7.14
C ILE A 505 2.41 -23.67 7.43
N GLN A 506 3.48 -23.66 6.62
CA GLN A 506 4.63 -24.54 6.86
C GLN A 506 5.32 -24.21 8.19
N GLY A 507 5.45 -22.91 8.51
CA GLY A 507 6.03 -22.47 9.79
C GLY A 507 5.18 -22.82 11.01
N ALA A 508 3.85 -22.86 10.86
CA ALA A 508 2.91 -23.24 11.95
C ALA A 508 3.06 -24.69 12.41
N GLY A 509 3.53 -25.56 11.53
CA GLY A 509 3.57 -26.99 11.83
C GLY A 509 2.20 -27.69 11.69
N PRO A 510 2.09 -28.95 12.12
CA PRO A 510 0.88 -29.76 11.92
C PRO A 510 -0.36 -29.25 12.69
N ASN A 511 -0.16 -28.51 13.80
CA ASN A 511 -1.26 -27.92 14.58
C ASN A 511 -1.55 -26.49 14.07
N LEU A 512 -2.14 -26.38 12.88
CA LEU A 512 -2.41 -25.10 12.23
C LEU A 512 -3.59 -24.36 12.87
N THR A 513 -3.32 -23.21 13.49
CA THR A 513 -4.29 -22.21 13.96
C THR A 513 -3.82 -20.82 13.53
N PRO A 514 -4.64 -19.76 13.62
CA PRO A 514 -4.16 -18.40 13.34
C PRO A 514 -2.95 -17.99 14.21
N GLU A 515 -2.89 -18.41 15.47
CA GLU A 515 -1.79 -18.09 16.38
C GLU A 515 -0.51 -18.84 16.02
N THR A 516 -0.61 -20.13 15.64
CA THR A 516 0.57 -20.89 15.20
C THR A 516 1.03 -20.44 13.81
N PHE A 517 0.11 -19.98 12.95
CA PHE A 517 0.44 -19.32 11.69
C PHE A 517 1.29 -18.06 11.94
N GLU A 518 0.85 -17.16 12.83
CA GLU A 518 1.61 -15.97 13.21
C GLU A 518 2.99 -16.35 13.75
N GLN A 519 3.07 -17.33 14.63
CA GLN A 519 4.35 -17.78 15.16
C GLN A 519 5.26 -18.33 14.05
N GLY A 520 4.70 -19.11 13.11
CA GLY A 520 5.41 -19.63 11.96
C GLY A 520 5.96 -18.53 11.04
N MET A 521 5.20 -17.44 10.86
CA MET A 521 5.67 -16.27 10.15
C MET A 521 6.86 -15.60 10.87
N PHE A 522 6.78 -15.44 12.20
CA PHE A 522 7.87 -14.81 12.96
C PHE A 522 9.12 -15.70 13.05
N ASP A 523 8.97 -17.01 12.98
CA ASP A 523 10.07 -17.98 12.96
C ASP A 523 10.68 -18.18 11.56
N TYR A 524 10.11 -17.55 10.52
CA TYR A 524 10.65 -17.60 9.17
C TYR A 524 12.10 -17.06 9.14
N PRO A 525 13.07 -17.87 8.64
CA PRO A 525 14.50 -17.51 8.75
C PRO A 525 14.92 -16.33 7.89
N GLY A 526 14.01 -15.84 7.05
CA GLY A 526 14.32 -14.77 6.10
C GLY A 526 15.00 -15.28 4.83
N GLY A 527 15.15 -14.35 3.89
CA GLY A 527 15.86 -14.57 2.62
C GLY A 527 16.21 -13.25 1.99
N THR A 528 17.23 -13.21 1.13
CA THR A 528 17.63 -12.01 0.40
C THR A 528 17.67 -12.32 -1.09
N GLY A 529 16.94 -11.55 -1.89
CA GLY A 529 16.79 -11.76 -3.32
C GLY A 529 16.36 -10.49 -4.07
N PRO A 530 15.78 -10.62 -5.27
CA PRO A 530 15.40 -9.47 -6.11
C PRO A 530 14.45 -8.48 -5.44
N SER A 531 13.54 -8.95 -4.57
CA SER A 531 12.59 -8.13 -3.81
C SER A 531 13.14 -7.68 -2.45
N GLY A 532 14.46 -7.64 -2.28
CA GLY A 532 15.12 -7.24 -1.05
C GLY A 532 15.28 -8.36 -0.03
N THR A 533 15.45 -7.99 1.23
CA THR A 533 15.56 -8.91 2.35
C THR A 533 14.19 -9.08 3.00
N TRP A 534 13.74 -10.33 3.11
CA TRP A 534 12.47 -10.68 3.74
C TRP A 534 12.66 -11.10 5.20
N GLY A 535 11.68 -10.79 6.02
CA GLY A 535 11.61 -11.21 7.41
C GLY A 535 10.33 -10.69 8.06
N PHE A 536 9.92 -11.32 9.16
CA PHE A 536 8.74 -10.95 9.94
C PHE A 536 9.09 -10.92 11.42
N SER A 537 8.35 -10.14 12.18
CA SER A 537 8.47 -10.09 13.64
C SER A 537 7.22 -9.44 14.25
N GLU A 538 7.07 -9.50 15.55
CA GLU A 538 6.06 -8.71 16.23
C GLU A 538 6.23 -7.21 15.87
N GLY A 539 5.16 -6.58 15.40
CA GLY A 539 5.18 -5.21 14.88
C GLY A 539 5.65 -5.07 13.43
N ASN A 540 5.90 -6.19 12.73
CA ASN A 540 6.23 -6.18 11.30
C ASN A 540 5.59 -7.39 10.60
N TYR A 541 4.53 -7.13 9.84
CA TYR A 541 3.65 -8.13 9.19
C TYR A 541 3.81 -8.12 7.67
N THR A 542 4.86 -7.50 7.16
CA THR A 542 5.20 -7.40 5.74
C THR A 542 6.63 -7.88 5.48
N PRO A 543 6.91 -8.52 4.32
CA PRO A 543 8.17 -9.24 4.15
C PRO A 543 9.39 -8.35 3.97
N THR A 544 9.30 -7.28 3.16
CA THR A 544 10.48 -6.52 2.70
C THR A 544 10.98 -5.56 3.77
N GLN A 545 12.26 -5.71 4.15
CA GLN A 545 12.90 -5.01 5.27
C GLN A 545 13.87 -3.91 4.83
N ASP A 546 14.11 -3.76 3.53
CA ASP A 546 15.09 -2.84 2.98
C ASP A 546 14.57 -2.14 1.72
N PHE A 547 15.08 -0.97 1.44
CA PHE A 547 14.72 -0.16 0.30
C PHE A 547 15.95 0.14 -0.58
N ARG A 548 15.72 0.55 -1.81
CA ARG A 548 16.70 1.07 -2.75
C ARG A 548 16.48 2.55 -3.02
N GLU A 549 17.54 3.32 -3.28
CA GLU A 549 17.40 4.66 -3.84
C GLU A 549 17.00 4.55 -5.33
N VAL A 550 16.15 5.46 -5.77
CA VAL A 550 15.68 5.49 -7.17
C VAL A 550 15.60 6.92 -7.70
N TYR A 551 15.75 7.08 -9.01
CA TYR A 551 15.37 8.29 -9.73
C TYR A 551 14.65 7.92 -11.02
N TRP A 552 13.84 8.83 -11.54
CA TRP A 552 13.12 8.62 -12.78
C TRP A 552 13.95 9.03 -14.00
N ASP A 553 14.13 8.12 -14.97
CA ASP A 553 14.69 8.43 -16.28
C ASP A 553 13.58 8.35 -17.35
N PRO A 554 13.09 9.48 -17.85
CA PRO A 554 12.00 9.52 -18.83
C PRO A 554 12.41 9.02 -20.23
N GLN A 555 13.71 8.80 -20.49
CA GLN A 555 14.24 8.38 -21.78
C GLN A 555 14.63 6.91 -21.82
N ALA A 556 14.98 6.33 -20.69
CA ALA A 556 15.29 4.91 -20.60
C ALA A 556 14.03 4.07 -20.84
N ALA A 557 14.20 2.94 -21.53
CA ALA A 557 13.10 2.02 -21.74
C ALA A 557 12.88 1.17 -20.47
N SER A 558 11.63 1.10 -20.01
CA SER A 558 11.26 0.21 -18.91
C SER A 558 11.52 -1.25 -19.26
N PRO A 559 12.23 -2.00 -18.42
CA PRO A 559 12.37 -3.45 -18.59
C PRO A 559 11.03 -4.19 -18.55
N PHE A 560 10.03 -3.63 -17.87
CA PHE A 560 8.71 -4.23 -17.72
C PHE A 560 7.92 -4.26 -19.03
N ASN A 561 7.77 -3.12 -19.72
CA ASN A 561 6.89 -2.97 -20.88
C ASN A 561 7.57 -2.41 -22.13
N ASN A 562 8.87 -2.12 -22.07
CA ASN A 562 9.67 -1.53 -23.14
C ASN A 562 9.19 -0.14 -23.60
N GLN A 563 8.41 0.57 -22.78
CA GLN A 563 8.03 1.95 -23.00
C GLN A 563 9.06 2.91 -22.39
N PRO A 564 9.17 4.16 -22.89
CA PRO A 564 10.01 5.17 -22.27
C PRO A 564 9.53 5.51 -20.86
N GLY A 565 10.49 5.66 -19.94
CA GLY A 565 10.26 6.00 -18.55
C GLY A 565 10.42 4.78 -17.62
N THR A 566 11.42 4.85 -16.74
CA THR A 566 11.70 3.80 -15.75
C THR A 566 12.38 4.38 -14.52
N TYR A 567 12.16 3.74 -13.38
CA TYR A 567 12.93 4.01 -12.17
C TYR A 567 14.28 3.33 -12.22
N VAL A 568 15.32 4.13 -12.18
CA VAL A 568 16.72 3.68 -12.19
C VAL A 568 17.26 3.69 -10.78
N GLN A 569 17.91 2.61 -10.38
CA GLN A 569 18.66 2.52 -9.14
C GLN A 569 20.10 2.98 -9.40
N PRO A 570 20.62 4.00 -8.67
CA PRO A 570 21.93 4.58 -8.94
C PRO A 570 23.10 3.65 -8.58
N ASP A 571 22.88 2.69 -7.70
CA ASP A 571 23.84 1.65 -7.33
C ASP A 571 23.13 0.29 -7.15
N ASP A 572 23.87 -0.76 -6.76
CA ASP A 572 23.30 -2.08 -6.51
C ASP A 572 22.95 -2.32 -5.03
N GLU A 573 23.02 -1.24 -4.21
CA GLU A 573 22.83 -1.32 -2.76
C GLU A 573 21.35 -1.21 -2.39
N ARG A 574 20.97 -1.93 -1.32
CA ARG A 574 19.70 -1.74 -0.60
C ARG A 574 20.02 -1.43 0.85
N TYR A 575 19.18 -0.63 1.49
CA TYR A 575 19.41 -0.08 2.83
C TYR A 575 18.25 -0.42 3.75
N ARG A 576 18.54 -0.79 4.97
CA ARG A 576 17.52 -0.86 6.02
C ARG A 576 17.21 0.56 6.53
N PRO A 577 16.03 0.78 7.13
CA PRO A 577 15.75 2.04 7.82
C PRO A 577 16.88 2.43 8.76
N GLY A 578 17.37 3.68 8.66
CA GLY A 578 18.50 4.19 9.45
C GLY A 578 19.91 3.83 8.97
N GLU A 579 20.08 3.07 7.90
CA GLU A 579 21.41 2.66 7.38
C GLU A 579 21.88 3.47 6.16
N LEU A 580 21.03 4.38 5.65
CA LEU A 580 21.36 5.15 4.46
C LEU A 580 22.56 6.10 4.74
N PRO A 581 23.65 6.03 3.93
CA PRO A 581 24.79 6.91 4.11
C PRO A 581 24.46 8.39 3.83
N ALA A 582 24.99 9.31 4.60
CA ALA A 582 24.84 10.74 4.38
C ALA A 582 25.43 11.19 3.03
N GLY A 583 24.84 12.23 2.43
CA GLY A 583 25.27 12.81 1.17
C GLY A 583 24.11 13.36 0.33
N PRO A 584 24.37 14.00 -0.82
CA PRO A 584 23.32 14.51 -1.69
C PRO A 584 22.49 13.35 -2.31
N PRO A 585 21.27 13.63 -2.82
CA PRO A 585 20.53 12.69 -3.63
C PRO A 585 21.37 12.16 -4.81
N ARG A 586 21.25 10.89 -5.11
CA ARG A 586 22.04 10.25 -6.18
C ARG A 586 21.26 10.30 -7.50
N VAL A 587 21.15 11.48 -8.06
CA VAL A 587 20.50 11.75 -9.35
C VAL A 587 21.59 12.16 -10.33
N PRO A 588 21.55 11.75 -11.64
CA PRO A 588 22.57 12.04 -12.64
C PRO A 588 22.76 13.51 -12.91
#